data_040933d05feac801a2d7bcf8e8b73ab0
#
_entry.id   040933d05feac801a2d7bcf8e8b73ab0
#
_cell.length_a   1.000
_cell.length_b   1.000
_cell.length_c   1.000
_cell.angle_alpha   90.00
_cell.angle_beta   90.00
_cell.angle_gamma   90.00
#
_symmetry.space_group_name_H-M   'P 1'
#
loop_
_entity.id
_entity.type
_entity.pdbx_description
1 polymer ?
#
loop_
_entity_poly.entity_id
_entity_poly.type
_entity_poly.pdbx_seq_one_letter_code
_entity_poly.pdbx_strand_id
1 'polypeptide(L)'
;MDRRFFLKTTSLAAVSAISAMAGLPGNAAAADGTPAKVNGKDNKPSGGTEHRRLGTLDVSAIGLGCLPMVGYYGGKYEKKDMIALIRRAYDSGVTFFDTAEVYGPHTSEEWVGEAVEPFRDKIKIGTKFGFGVEEGQPTALNSRPDHIRRAVEGSLKRLRTDHIDLLYQHRVDPGVPMEEVAETVKALIKEGKVIHWGMSEASARSIRRAHAVCPLSAVQSEYAIWWREPETKIFPTLEELGIGFVPYCPLGRAFLTGTINENSRFKQGDRRWNL
;
A
#
# COMPACT_ATOMS: atom_id res chain seq x y z
N MET A 1 -18.65 -6.14 -17.93
CA MET A 1 -18.72 -4.95 -17.06
C MET A 1 -18.18 -3.76 -17.84
N ASP A 2 -18.94 -2.69 -17.97
CA ASP A 2 -18.59 -1.56 -18.86
C ASP A 2 -17.34 -0.83 -18.31
N ARG A 3 -16.32 -0.61 -19.16
CA ARG A 3 -15.08 0.14 -18.85
C ARG A 3 -15.37 1.51 -18.21
N ARG A 4 -16.49 2.13 -18.57
CA ARG A 4 -16.93 3.42 -18.03
C ARG A 4 -17.38 3.36 -16.56
N PHE A 5 -17.83 2.20 -16.11
CA PHE A 5 -18.27 2.00 -14.72
C PHE A 5 -17.08 1.89 -13.78
N PHE A 6 -16.02 1.19 -14.20
CA PHE A 6 -14.78 1.04 -13.41
C PHE A 6 -14.07 2.38 -13.19
N LEU A 7 -13.98 3.21 -14.23
CA LEU A 7 -13.31 4.52 -14.16
C LEU A 7 -14.13 5.58 -13.39
N LYS A 8 -15.46 5.53 -13.44
CA LYS A 8 -16.31 6.47 -12.71
C LYS A 8 -16.32 6.27 -11.20
N THR A 9 -16.04 5.06 -10.72
CA THR A 9 -16.09 4.74 -9.29
C THR A 9 -14.75 4.92 -8.58
N THR A 10 -13.63 4.94 -9.30
CA THR A 10 -12.28 5.08 -8.69
C THR A 10 -11.80 6.53 -8.57
N SER A 11 -12.31 7.46 -9.38
CA SER A 11 -11.72 8.80 -9.49
C SER A 11 -12.22 9.84 -8.48
N LEU A 12 -13.44 9.73 -7.96
CA LEU A 12 -13.99 10.77 -7.07
C LEU A 12 -13.71 10.56 -5.58
N ALA A 13 -13.61 9.32 -5.11
CA ALA A 13 -13.38 9.02 -3.70
C ALA A 13 -11.93 9.26 -3.24
N ALA A 14 -10.94 9.09 -4.13
CA ALA A 14 -9.53 9.28 -3.80
C ALA A 14 -9.16 10.75 -3.51
N VAL A 15 -9.86 11.71 -4.10
CA VAL A 15 -9.56 13.15 -3.96
C VAL A 15 -10.03 13.70 -2.61
N SER A 16 -11.14 13.22 -2.08
CA SER A 16 -11.73 13.78 -0.86
C SER A 16 -11.02 13.39 0.44
N ALA A 17 -10.43 12.20 0.52
CA ALA A 17 -9.77 11.74 1.75
C ALA A 17 -8.36 12.33 1.95
N ILE A 18 -7.66 12.69 0.87
CA ILE A 18 -6.29 13.23 0.95
C ILE A 18 -6.32 14.72 1.32
N SER A 19 -7.36 15.45 0.96
CA SER A 19 -7.54 16.84 1.41
C SER A 19 -7.74 16.97 2.93
N ALA A 20 -8.28 15.95 3.59
CA ALA A 20 -8.42 15.93 5.04
C ALA A 20 -7.12 15.60 5.79
N MET A 21 -6.13 14.99 5.13
CA MET A 21 -4.83 14.63 5.71
C MET A 21 -3.73 15.69 5.52
N ALA A 22 -3.97 16.72 4.68
CA ALA A 22 -3.01 17.80 4.43
C ALA A 22 -2.81 18.79 5.60
N GLY A 23 -3.48 18.58 6.72
CA GLY A 23 -3.43 19.45 7.90
C GLY A 23 -2.33 19.14 8.92
N LEU A 24 -1.27 18.40 8.59
CA LEU A 24 -0.10 18.25 9.45
C LEU A 24 0.92 19.35 9.13
N PRO A 25 1.46 20.06 10.14
CA PRO A 25 2.48 21.09 9.93
C PRO A 25 3.80 20.41 9.56
N GLY A 26 4.06 20.25 8.28
CA GLY A 26 5.41 20.05 7.78
C GLY A 26 6.09 21.40 7.69
N ASN A 27 7.26 21.59 8.31
CA ASN A 27 8.09 22.78 8.20
C ASN A 27 8.43 23.06 6.71
N ALA A 28 7.54 23.76 6.03
CA ALA A 28 7.85 24.46 4.80
C ALA A 28 8.07 25.94 5.18
N ALA A 29 9.21 26.48 4.79
CA ALA A 29 9.59 27.85 5.04
C ALA A 29 8.49 28.83 4.63
N ALA A 30 8.28 29.82 5.49
CA ALA A 30 7.23 30.80 5.52
C ALA A 30 6.91 31.43 4.14
N ALA A 31 5.64 31.32 3.77
CA ALA A 31 4.95 32.38 3.07
C ALA A 31 3.92 32.96 4.07
N ASP A 32 4.02 34.23 4.33
CA ASP A 32 3.21 35.01 5.27
C ASP A 32 1.73 34.93 4.86
N GLY A 33 0.93 34.26 5.65
CA GLY A 33 -0.50 34.13 5.43
C GLY A 33 -1.17 33.66 6.72
N THR A 34 -1.88 34.56 7.37
CA THR A 34 -2.62 34.38 8.63
C THR A 34 -3.51 33.13 8.56
N PRO A 35 -3.43 32.20 9.53
CA PRO A 35 -4.29 31.02 9.51
C PRO A 35 -5.74 31.37 9.82
N ALA A 36 -6.62 31.00 8.91
CA ALA A 36 -8.06 31.05 9.15
C ALA A 36 -8.41 30.12 10.32
N LYS A 37 -9.09 30.64 11.32
CA LYS A 37 -9.63 29.87 12.44
C LYS A 37 -10.65 28.86 11.92
N VAL A 38 -10.29 27.58 11.93
CA VAL A 38 -11.26 26.50 11.71
C VAL A 38 -12.06 26.33 12.99
N ASN A 39 -13.29 26.78 12.97
CA ASN A 39 -14.26 26.49 14.03
C ASN A 39 -14.54 24.98 14.03
N GLY A 40 -14.07 24.30 15.06
CA GLY A 40 -14.42 22.90 15.32
C GLY A 40 -15.91 22.77 15.59
N LYS A 41 -16.66 22.36 14.58
CA LYS A 41 -17.92 21.64 14.78
C LYS A 41 -17.65 20.19 14.47
N ASP A 42 -18.02 19.33 15.40
CA ASP A 42 -17.94 17.88 15.30
C ASP A 42 -18.61 17.38 14.01
N ASN A 43 -17.85 17.34 12.91
CA ASN A 43 -18.23 16.60 11.72
C ASN A 43 -17.78 15.15 11.90
N LYS A 44 -18.60 14.38 12.62
CA LYS A 44 -18.59 12.93 12.50
C LYS A 44 -18.92 12.62 11.05
N PRO A 45 -18.06 11.94 10.27
CA PRO A 45 -18.39 11.58 8.90
C PRO A 45 -19.61 10.65 8.94
N SER A 46 -20.75 11.15 8.53
CA SER A 46 -21.95 10.36 8.28
C SER A 46 -21.82 9.74 6.90
N GLY A 47 -21.12 8.61 6.79
CA GLY A 47 -21.00 7.84 5.56
C GLY A 47 -19.89 6.83 5.73
N GLY A 48 -20.21 5.56 5.87
CA GLY A 48 -19.24 4.50 5.85
C GLY A 48 -18.44 4.59 4.56
N THR A 49 -17.12 4.42 4.65
CA THR A 49 -16.24 4.34 3.48
C THR A 49 -16.77 3.24 2.57
N GLU A 50 -16.97 3.53 1.27
CA GLU A 50 -17.33 2.49 0.31
C GLU A 50 -16.34 1.33 0.38
N HIS A 51 -16.83 0.11 0.17
CA HIS A 51 -16.02 -1.09 0.16
C HIS A 51 -15.79 -1.61 -1.27
N ARG A 52 -14.70 -2.29 -1.47
CA ARG A 52 -14.30 -2.94 -2.73
C ARG A 52 -13.82 -4.35 -2.45
N ARG A 53 -13.92 -5.20 -3.46
CA ARG A 53 -13.42 -6.56 -3.38
C ARG A 53 -12.12 -6.74 -4.15
N LEU A 54 -11.17 -7.39 -3.50
CA LEU A 54 -9.93 -7.90 -4.09
C LEU A 54 -10.04 -9.42 -4.10
N GLY A 55 -10.57 -9.99 -5.18
CA GLY A 55 -11.05 -11.37 -5.15
C GLY A 55 -12.16 -11.53 -4.12
N THR A 56 -11.92 -12.33 -3.08
CA THR A 56 -12.85 -12.53 -1.95
C THR A 56 -12.58 -11.59 -0.76
N LEU A 57 -11.44 -10.90 -0.73
CA LEU A 57 -11.08 -9.96 0.33
C LEU A 57 -11.90 -8.66 0.21
N ASP A 58 -12.63 -8.32 1.25
CA ASP A 58 -13.36 -7.05 1.37
C ASP A 58 -12.48 -5.99 2.05
N VAL A 59 -12.34 -4.83 1.43
CA VAL A 59 -11.51 -3.71 1.90
C VAL A 59 -12.21 -2.38 1.72
N SER A 60 -11.87 -1.38 2.52
CA SER A 60 -12.29 0.01 2.23
C SER A 60 -11.78 0.43 0.85
N ALA A 61 -12.60 1.19 0.10
CA ALA A 61 -12.25 1.65 -1.26
C ALA A 61 -10.97 2.50 -1.30
N ILE A 62 -10.63 3.12 -0.17
CA ILE A 62 -9.39 3.85 0.05
C ILE A 62 -8.55 3.08 1.06
N GLY A 63 -7.30 2.77 0.70
CA GLY A 63 -6.30 2.22 1.60
C GLY A 63 -5.24 3.25 1.97
N LEU A 64 -4.63 3.10 3.14
CA LEU A 64 -3.51 3.92 3.57
C LEU A 64 -2.17 3.22 3.28
N GLY A 65 -1.39 3.79 2.36
CA GLY A 65 0.00 3.37 2.12
C GLY A 65 0.94 3.92 3.18
N CYS A 66 1.69 3.05 3.84
CA CYS A 66 2.56 3.39 4.97
C CYS A 66 4.03 3.67 4.59
N LEU A 67 4.40 3.56 3.30
CA LEU A 67 5.76 3.87 2.85
C LEU A 67 6.23 5.31 3.16
N PRO A 68 5.42 6.36 2.95
CA PRO A 68 5.86 7.73 3.23
C PRO A 68 6.20 7.98 4.70
N MET A 69 5.60 7.23 5.62
CA MET A 69 5.77 7.40 7.07
C MET A 69 7.20 7.15 7.56
N VAL A 70 8.00 6.39 6.80
CA VAL A 70 9.39 6.07 7.11
C VAL A 70 10.40 6.91 6.33
N GLY A 71 9.99 8.10 5.90
CA GLY A 71 10.90 9.09 5.31
C GLY A 71 11.18 8.94 3.82
N TYR A 72 10.38 8.15 3.08
CA TYR A 72 10.59 7.91 1.65
C TYR A 72 10.65 9.20 0.80
N TYR A 73 9.97 10.25 1.21
CA TYR A 73 10.01 11.59 0.59
C TYR A 73 10.83 12.58 1.41
N GLY A 74 11.90 12.12 2.08
CA GLY A 74 12.86 12.98 2.80
C GLY A 74 12.36 13.57 4.11
N GLY A 75 11.13 13.26 4.54
CA GLY A 75 10.60 13.66 5.85
C GLY A 75 11.21 12.84 6.99
N LYS A 76 11.39 13.49 8.14
CA LYS A 76 11.65 12.80 9.41
C LYS A 76 10.36 12.85 10.22
N TYR A 77 9.88 11.69 10.64
CA TYR A 77 8.62 11.57 11.35
C TYR A 77 8.84 10.87 12.69
N GLU A 78 8.14 11.34 13.70
CA GLU A 78 8.14 10.70 15.00
C GLU A 78 7.14 9.54 15.02
N LYS A 79 7.55 8.40 15.59
CA LYS A 79 6.71 7.20 15.71
C LYS A 79 5.32 7.51 16.24
N LYS A 80 5.23 8.31 17.34
CA LYS A 80 3.96 8.68 17.98
C LYS A 80 2.99 9.36 17.01
N ASP A 81 3.51 10.22 16.11
CA ASP A 81 2.69 10.97 15.17
C ASP A 81 2.17 10.07 14.05
N MET A 82 2.99 9.10 13.62
CA MET A 82 2.59 8.12 12.61
C MET A 82 1.57 7.12 13.17
N ILE A 83 1.72 6.67 14.40
CA ILE A 83 0.69 5.87 15.09
C ILE A 83 -0.63 6.66 15.19
N ALA A 84 -0.58 7.93 15.57
CA ALA A 84 -1.77 8.78 15.63
C ALA A 84 -2.42 8.98 14.25
N LEU A 85 -1.61 9.10 13.19
CA LEU A 85 -2.08 9.18 11.80
C LEU A 85 -2.83 7.92 11.38
N ILE A 86 -2.27 6.73 11.64
CA ILE A 86 -2.89 5.43 11.33
C ILE A 86 -4.23 5.30 12.05
N ARG A 87 -4.27 5.62 13.35
CA ARG A 87 -5.51 5.55 14.14
C ARG A 87 -6.56 6.53 13.64
N ARG A 88 -6.18 7.75 13.30
CA ARG A 88 -7.10 8.73 12.69
C ARG A 88 -7.62 8.28 11.33
N ALA A 89 -6.80 7.61 10.51
CA ALA A 89 -7.27 7.03 9.26
C ALA A 89 -8.35 5.96 9.51
N TYR A 90 -8.15 5.10 10.50
CA TYR A 90 -9.15 4.12 10.93
C TYR A 90 -10.44 4.82 11.40
N ASP A 91 -10.34 5.83 12.25
CA ASP A 91 -11.50 6.60 12.75
C ASP A 91 -12.26 7.30 11.60
N SER A 92 -11.57 7.58 10.49
CA SER A 92 -12.14 8.12 9.25
C SER A 92 -12.72 7.06 8.31
N GLY A 93 -12.72 5.77 8.70
CA GLY A 93 -13.31 4.67 7.94
C GLY A 93 -12.34 3.92 7.02
N VAL A 94 -11.03 4.20 7.06
CA VAL A 94 -10.03 3.40 6.34
C VAL A 94 -9.82 2.08 7.08
N THR A 95 -10.05 0.96 6.40
CA THR A 95 -9.86 -0.39 6.96
C THR A 95 -8.80 -1.19 6.23
N PHE A 96 -8.13 -0.63 5.23
CA PHE A 96 -7.05 -1.28 4.50
C PHE A 96 -5.74 -0.49 4.66
N PHE A 97 -4.73 -1.13 5.26
CA PHE A 97 -3.40 -0.57 5.51
C PHE A 97 -2.35 -1.35 4.72
N ASP A 98 -1.55 -0.63 3.94
CA ASP A 98 -0.55 -1.23 3.05
C ASP A 98 0.86 -0.87 3.51
N THR A 99 1.65 -1.89 3.83
CA THR A 99 3.05 -1.77 4.25
C THR A 99 3.96 -2.74 3.49
N ALA A 100 5.20 -2.92 3.90
CA ALA A 100 6.14 -3.93 3.41
C ALA A 100 7.31 -4.10 4.39
N GLU A 101 7.95 -5.29 4.39
CA GLU A 101 9.14 -5.57 5.19
C GLU A 101 10.29 -4.58 4.91
N VAL A 102 10.42 -4.15 3.65
CA VAL A 102 11.50 -3.27 3.18
C VAL A 102 11.26 -1.79 3.49
N TYR A 103 10.09 -1.41 4.04
CA TYR A 103 9.79 0.00 4.33
C TYR A 103 10.44 0.45 5.64
N GLY A 104 11.51 1.28 5.52
CA GLY A 104 12.33 1.79 6.59
C GLY A 104 13.13 0.73 7.36
N PRO A 105 13.78 -0.25 6.72
CA PRO A 105 13.41 -1.66 6.75
C PRO A 105 12.83 -2.10 8.10
N HIS A 106 11.69 -2.77 8.03
CA HIS A 106 10.90 -3.26 9.17
C HIS A 106 10.12 -2.19 9.96
N THR A 107 10.62 -0.95 10.03
CA THR A 107 10.06 0.14 10.85
C THR A 107 8.58 0.40 10.57
N SER A 108 8.18 0.39 9.30
CA SER A 108 6.78 0.63 8.91
C SER A 108 5.86 -0.47 9.45
N GLU A 109 6.25 -1.74 9.39
CA GLU A 109 5.46 -2.84 9.94
C GLU A 109 5.34 -2.76 11.48
N GLU A 110 6.42 -2.38 12.17
CA GLU A 110 6.40 -2.18 13.62
C GLU A 110 5.43 -1.07 14.03
N TRP A 111 5.43 0.05 13.31
CA TRP A 111 4.53 1.17 13.59
C TRP A 111 3.08 0.83 13.26
N VAL A 112 2.83 0.14 12.15
CA VAL A 112 1.49 -0.34 11.79
C VAL A 112 1.00 -1.32 12.85
N GLY A 113 1.79 -2.34 13.21
CA GLY A 113 1.42 -3.34 14.21
C GLY A 113 1.00 -2.73 15.55
N GLU A 114 1.80 -1.77 16.06
CA GLU A 114 1.47 -1.07 17.31
C GLU A 114 0.23 -0.17 17.17
N ALA A 115 0.08 0.48 16.03
CA ALA A 115 -1.05 1.37 15.81
C ALA A 115 -2.39 0.64 15.80
N VAL A 116 -2.44 -0.52 15.11
CA VAL A 116 -3.68 -1.25 14.82
C VAL A 116 -4.04 -2.32 15.86
N GLU A 117 -3.14 -2.64 16.77
CA GLU A 117 -3.33 -3.67 17.81
C GLU A 117 -4.70 -3.57 18.51
N PRO A 118 -5.22 -2.39 18.90
CA PRO A 118 -6.52 -2.28 19.56
C PRO A 118 -7.74 -2.60 18.68
N PHE A 119 -7.58 -2.66 17.36
CA PHE A 119 -8.66 -2.87 16.40
C PHE A 119 -8.26 -3.79 15.23
N ARG A 120 -7.26 -4.65 15.45
CA ARG A 120 -6.70 -5.55 14.43
C ARG A 120 -7.78 -6.36 13.68
N ASP A 121 -8.78 -6.86 14.39
CA ASP A 121 -9.85 -7.69 13.81
C ASP A 121 -10.83 -6.92 12.92
N LYS A 122 -10.78 -5.58 12.95
CA LYS A 122 -11.68 -4.70 12.20
C LYS A 122 -11.07 -4.18 10.91
N ILE A 123 -9.81 -4.55 10.62
CA ILE A 123 -9.06 -4.02 9.48
C ILE A 123 -8.38 -5.14 8.68
N LYS A 124 -7.85 -4.75 7.53
CA LYS A 124 -7.05 -5.61 6.65
C LYS A 124 -5.66 -5.03 6.47
N ILE A 125 -4.65 -5.87 6.60
CA ILE A 125 -3.24 -5.48 6.41
C ILE A 125 -2.71 -6.14 5.15
N GLY A 126 -2.21 -5.32 4.22
CA GLY A 126 -1.36 -5.74 3.13
C GLY A 126 0.10 -5.54 3.49
N THR A 127 0.94 -6.56 3.39
CA THR A 127 2.39 -6.43 3.47
C THR A 127 3.07 -7.18 2.35
N LYS A 128 4.40 -7.02 2.20
CA LYS A 128 5.11 -7.50 1.02
C LYS A 128 6.44 -8.13 1.39
N PHE A 129 6.76 -9.26 0.73
CA PHE A 129 8.06 -9.91 0.73
C PHE A 129 8.78 -9.75 -0.62
N GLY A 130 10.04 -10.12 -0.71
CA GLY A 130 10.74 -10.30 -1.99
C GLY A 130 11.99 -9.46 -2.16
N PHE A 131 12.31 -8.60 -1.22
CA PHE A 131 13.65 -8.02 -1.10
C PHE A 131 14.40 -8.71 0.03
N GLY A 132 15.74 -8.87 -0.11
CA GLY A 132 16.57 -9.18 1.04
C GLY A 132 16.66 -7.93 1.94
N VAL A 133 16.80 -8.16 3.24
CA VAL A 133 17.11 -7.11 4.21
C VAL A 133 18.29 -7.61 5.05
N GLU A 134 19.44 -6.95 4.93
CA GLU A 134 20.66 -7.28 5.68
C GLU A 134 21.15 -6.02 6.38
N GLU A 135 21.52 -6.15 7.64
CA GLU A 135 22.00 -5.03 8.47
C GLU A 135 21.10 -3.78 8.42
N GLY A 136 19.78 -3.99 8.33
CA GLY A 136 18.81 -2.89 8.25
C GLY A 136 18.79 -2.15 6.91
N GLN A 137 19.36 -2.73 5.84
CA GLN A 137 19.36 -2.18 4.49
C GLN A 137 18.70 -3.13 3.50
N PRO A 138 17.93 -2.61 2.53
CA PRO A 138 17.42 -3.41 1.43
C PRO A 138 18.58 -3.94 0.59
N THR A 139 18.51 -5.23 0.23
CA THR A 139 19.45 -5.86 -0.70
C THR A 139 18.76 -6.29 -1.99
N ALA A 140 19.37 -7.19 -2.76
CA ALA A 140 18.80 -7.70 -4.00
C ALA A 140 17.46 -8.42 -3.79
N LEU A 141 16.76 -8.68 -4.88
CA LEU A 141 15.54 -9.49 -4.88
C LEU A 141 15.84 -10.90 -4.36
N ASN A 142 14.94 -11.41 -3.53
CA ASN A 142 15.03 -12.74 -2.99
C ASN A 142 13.63 -13.31 -2.74
N SER A 143 13.13 -14.11 -3.67
CA SER A 143 11.86 -14.83 -3.53
C SER A 143 12.05 -16.35 -3.34
N ARG A 144 13.18 -16.78 -2.78
CA ARG A 144 13.40 -18.20 -2.47
C ARG A 144 12.49 -18.65 -1.33
N PRO A 145 12.01 -19.89 -1.34
CA PRO A 145 11.04 -20.40 -0.36
C PRO A 145 11.42 -20.17 1.10
N ASP A 146 12.70 -20.43 1.43
CA ASP A 146 13.22 -20.22 2.78
C ASP A 146 13.20 -18.75 3.20
N HIS A 147 13.48 -17.82 2.27
CA HIS A 147 13.40 -16.39 2.51
C HIS A 147 11.97 -15.92 2.66
N ILE A 148 11.05 -16.36 1.79
CA ILE A 148 9.62 -16.03 1.89
C ILE A 148 9.09 -16.40 3.28
N ARG A 149 9.39 -17.60 3.76
CA ARG A 149 8.95 -18.06 5.08
C ARG A 149 9.52 -17.19 6.20
N ARG A 150 10.82 -16.88 6.17
CA ARG A 150 11.44 -15.98 7.16
C ARG A 150 10.83 -14.58 7.14
N ALA A 151 10.58 -14.03 5.95
CA ALA A 151 9.95 -12.72 5.79
C ALA A 151 8.54 -12.70 6.41
N VAL A 152 7.72 -13.72 6.14
CA VAL A 152 6.37 -13.84 6.71
C VAL A 152 6.40 -13.96 8.24
N GLU A 153 7.27 -14.82 8.79
CA GLU A 153 7.42 -14.94 10.25
C GLU A 153 7.88 -13.60 10.90
N GLY A 154 8.78 -12.90 10.24
CA GLY A 154 9.21 -11.57 10.66
C GLY A 154 8.07 -10.55 10.63
N SER A 155 7.30 -10.52 9.54
CA SER A 155 6.15 -9.63 9.37
C SER A 155 5.07 -9.88 10.41
N LEU A 156 4.72 -11.15 10.69
CA LEU A 156 3.75 -11.51 11.73
C LEU A 156 4.17 -10.95 13.11
N LYS A 157 5.44 -11.08 13.47
CA LYS A 157 5.97 -10.55 14.74
C LYS A 157 5.88 -9.02 14.79
N ARG A 158 6.33 -8.32 13.74
CA ARG A 158 6.34 -6.85 13.69
C ARG A 158 4.94 -6.27 13.66
N LEU A 159 4.03 -6.92 12.92
CA LEU A 159 2.62 -6.54 12.82
C LEU A 159 1.79 -6.95 14.05
N ARG A 160 2.37 -7.71 15.00
CA ARG A 160 1.71 -8.18 16.23
C ARG A 160 0.41 -8.95 15.95
N THR A 161 0.45 -9.87 14.99
CA THR A 161 -0.71 -10.60 14.51
C THR A 161 -0.33 -12.04 14.18
N ASP A 162 -1.31 -12.93 14.18
CA ASP A 162 -1.15 -14.35 13.83
C ASP A 162 -1.36 -14.62 12.34
N HIS A 163 -1.92 -13.66 11.59
CA HIS A 163 -2.15 -13.79 10.16
C HIS A 163 -1.95 -12.47 9.39
N ILE A 164 -1.61 -12.59 8.11
CA ILE A 164 -1.54 -11.50 7.12
C ILE A 164 -2.78 -11.60 6.23
N ASP A 165 -3.59 -10.53 6.17
CA ASP A 165 -4.80 -10.53 5.33
C ASP A 165 -4.47 -10.59 3.84
N LEU A 166 -3.41 -9.89 3.39
CA LEU A 166 -2.97 -9.87 2.00
C LEU A 166 -1.45 -9.77 1.90
N LEU A 167 -0.80 -10.83 1.44
CA LEU A 167 0.64 -10.89 1.24
C LEU A 167 0.98 -10.64 -0.23
N TYR A 168 1.83 -9.68 -0.54
CA TYR A 168 2.30 -9.44 -1.90
C TYR A 168 3.72 -9.93 -2.14
N GLN A 169 3.98 -10.50 -3.32
CA GLN A 169 5.34 -10.46 -3.87
C GLN A 169 5.62 -9.03 -4.35
N HIS A 170 6.57 -8.34 -3.71
CA HIS A 170 6.84 -6.92 -3.94
C HIS A 170 7.35 -6.63 -5.34
N ARG A 171 8.27 -7.48 -5.83
CA ARG A 171 8.78 -7.52 -7.22
C ARG A 171 9.03 -8.96 -7.61
N VAL A 172 8.80 -9.26 -8.88
CA VAL A 172 9.12 -10.58 -9.42
C VAL A 172 10.63 -10.78 -9.42
N ASP A 173 11.07 -11.85 -8.75
CA ASP A 173 12.46 -12.28 -8.76
C ASP A 173 12.72 -13.18 -9.98
N PRO A 174 13.53 -12.73 -10.95
CA PRO A 174 13.82 -13.53 -12.14
C PRO A 174 14.67 -14.79 -11.85
N GLY A 175 15.31 -14.84 -10.68
CA GLY A 175 16.14 -15.95 -10.24
C GLY A 175 15.35 -17.13 -9.65
N VAL A 176 14.02 -16.97 -9.43
CA VAL A 176 13.16 -17.99 -8.83
C VAL A 176 11.96 -18.27 -9.72
N PRO A 177 11.67 -19.53 -10.09
CA PRO A 177 10.47 -19.87 -10.85
C PRO A 177 9.21 -19.39 -10.14
N MET A 178 8.29 -18.77 -10.91
CA MET A 178 7.05 -18.20 -10.33
C MET A 178 6.18 -19.27 -9.66
N GLU A 179 6.19 -20.48 -10.18
CA GLU A 179 5.46 -21.60 -9.63
C GLU A 179 5.97 -21.98 -8.22
N GLU A 180 7.28 -21.92 -8.01
CA GLU A 180 7.90 -22.20 -6.71
C GLU A 180 7.52 -21.13 -5.66
N VAL A 181 7.49 -19.86 -6.07
CA VAL A 181 6.99 -18.76 -5.24
C VAL A 181 5.52 -19.00 -4.88
N ALA A 182 4.68 -19.31 -5.87
CA ALA A 182 3.25 -19.53 -5.70
C ALA A 182 2.94 -20.75 -4.79
N GLU A 183 3.66 -21.85 -4.96
CA GLU A 183 3.51 -23.04 -4.08
C GLU A 183 3.94 -22.73 -2.64
N THR A 184 4.96 -21.90 -2.45
CA THR A 184 5.39 -21.50 -1.10
C THR A 184 4.32 -20.66 -0.42
N VAL A 185 3.73 -19.69 -1.13
CA VAL A 185 2.64 -18.87 -0.57
C VAL A 185 1.38 -19.71 -0.33
N LYS A 186 1.04 -20.64 -1.23
CA LYS A 186 -0.06 -21.58 -1.05
C LYS A 186 0.10 -22.43 0.21
N ALA A 187 1.31 -22.86 0.53
CA ALA A 187 1.60 -23.56 1.78
C ALA A 187 1.37 -22.66 3.00
N LEU A 188 1.81 -21.38 2.95
CA LEU A 188 1.56 -20.40 4.02
C LEU A 188 0.07 -20.08 4.21
N ILE A 189 -0.72 -20.10 3.14
CA ILE A 189 -2.18 -19.97 3.20
C ILE A 189 -2.78 -21.21 3.91
N LYS A 190 -2.33 -22.40 3.54
CA LYS A 190 -2.77 -23.65 4.20
C LYS A 190 -2.41 -23.69 5.69
N GLU A 191 -1.30 -23.09 6.07
CA GLU A 191 -0.86 -22.91 7.47
C GLU A 191 -1.67 -21.85 8.23
N GLY A 192 -2.53 -21.07 7.56
CA GLY A 192 -3.31 -19.98 8.16
C GLY A 192 -2.51 -18.71 8.42
N LYS A 193 -1.23 -18.63 8.04
CA LYS A 193 -0.37 -17.47 8.23
C LYS A 193 -0.65 -16.34 7.23
N VAL A 194 -1.20 -16.69 6.09
CA VAL A 194 -1.61 -15.79 5.01
C VAL A 194 -3.03 -16.12 4.62
N ILE A 195 -3.89 -15.12 4.44
CA ILE A 195 -5.28 -15.38 4.01
C ILE A 195 -5.43 -15.18 2.50
N HIS A 196 -4.90 -14.10 1.97
CA HIS A 196 -4.90 -13.80 0.54
C HIS A 196 -3.51 -13.43 0.07
N TRP A 197 -3.25 -13.59 -1.23
CA TRP A 197 -1.99 -13.13 -1.78
C TRP A 197 -2.16 -12.37 -3.10
N GLY A 198 -1.14 -11.62 -3.43
CA GLY A 198 -1.10 -10.79 -4.61
C GLY A 198 0.32 -10.58 -5.13
N MET A 199 0.43 -9.80 -6.20
CA MET A 199 1.71 -9.43 -6.79
C MET A 199 1.76 -7.93 -7.01
N SER A 200 2.97 -7.35 -6.97
CA SER A 200 3.17 -5.94 -7.30
C SER A 200 4.08 -5.79 -8.52
N GLU A 201 3.71 -4.91 -9.46
CA GLU A 201 4.45 -4.63 -10.69
C GLU A 201 4.79 -5.89 -11.51
N ALA A 202 3.87 -6.84 -11.54
CA ALA A 202 4.06 -8.09 -12.26
C ALA A 202 3.52 -8.02 -13.70
N SER A 203 4.22 -8.68 -14.62
CA SER A 203 3.75 -8.82 -15.99
C SER A 203 2.51 -9.72 -16.08
N ALA A 204 1.68 -9.53 -17.10
CA ALA A 204 0.54 -10.40 -17.37
C ALA A 204 0.92 -11.89 -17.44
N ARG A 205 2.11 -12.22 -18.00
CA ARG A 205 2.65 -13.58 -18.04
C ARG A 205 2.92 -14.14 -16.63
N SER A 206 3.57 -13.34 -15.77
CA SER A 206 3.86 -13.76 -14.39
C SER A 206 2.59 -13.93 -13.57
N ILE A 207 1.62 -13.02 -13.74
CA ILE A 207 0.30 -13.09 -13.10
C ILE A 207 -0.40 -14.40 -13.44
N ARG A 208 -0.48 -14.76 -14.72
CA ARG A 208 -1.13 -16.01 -15.18
C ARG A 208 -0.45 -17.25 -14.62
N ARG A 209 0.89 -17.30 -14.63
CA ARG A 209 1.66 -18.43 -14.09
C ARG A 209 1.42 -18.59 -12.58
N ALA A 210 1.49 -17.50 -11.84
CA ALA A 210 1.24 -17.50 -10.40
C ALA A 210 -0.19 -17.93 -10.07
N HIS A 211 -1.18 -17.33 -10.75
CA HIS A 211 -2.60 -17.58 -10.52
C HIS A 211 -3.00 -19.04 -10.80
N ALA A 212 -2.38 -19.67 -11.79
CA ALA A 212 -2.64 -21.09 -12.13
C ALA A 212 -2.24 -22.06 -11.00
N VAL A 213 -1.25 -21.71 -10.18
CA VAL A 213 -0.76 -22.52 -9.05
C VAL A 213 -1.52 -22.18 -7.77
N CYS A 214 -1.68 -20.90 -7.50
CA CYS A 214 -2.38 -20.37 -6.33
C CYS A 214 -3.15 -19.11 -6.75
N PRO A 215 -4.49 -19.10 -6.69
CA PRO A 215 -5.28 -17.96 -7.14
C PRO A 215 -4.89 -16.65 -6.44
N LEU A 216 -4.59 -15.64 -7.24
CA LEU A 216 -4.29 -14.28 -6.77
C LEU A 216 -5.58 -13.52 -6.44
N SER A 217 -5.57 -12.78 -5.34
CA SER A 217 -6.65 -11.88 -4.95
C SER A 217 -6.44 -10.47 -5.48
N ALA A 218 -5.20 -10.02 -5.61
CA ALA A 218 -4.89 -8.64 -5.99
C ALA A 218 -3.60 -8.51 -6.80
N VAL A 219 -3.56 -7.48 -7.66
CA VAL A 219 -2.32 -6.95 -8.23
C VAL A 219 -2.22 -5.47 -7.89
N GLN A 220 -1.04 -5.05 -7.41
CA GLN A 220 -0.75 -3.67 -7.07
C GLN A 220 0.23 -3.08 -8.08
N SER A 221 -0.14 -1.97 -8.76
CA SER A 221 0.73 -1.26 -9.70
C SER A 221 0.54 0.24 -9.65
N GLU A 222 1.56 0.99 -10.11
CA GLU A 222 1.43 2.43 -10.30
C GLU A 222 0.31 2.71 -11.31
N TYR A 223 -0.62 3.61 -10.93
CA TYR A 223 -1.69 4.01 -11.82
C TYR A 223 -2.14 5.44 -11.47
N ALA A 224 -1.98 6.33 -12.43
CA ALA A 224 -2.32 7.74 -12.29
C ALA A 224 -2.82 8.30 -13.62
N ILE A 225 -3.30 9.54 -13.64
CA ILE A 225 -3.81 10.19 -14.86
C ILE A 225 -2.81 10.18 -16.04
N TRP A 226 -1.52 10.19 -15.74
CA TRP A 226 -0.44 10.15 -16.76
C TRP A 226 0.31 8.80 -16.83
N TRP A 227 0.10 7.88 -15.90
CA TRP A 227 0.67 6.54 -15.90
C TRP A 227 -0.42 5.51 -16.11
N ARG A 228 -0.69 5.16 -17.36
CA ARG A 228 -1.84 4.33 -17.76
C ARG A 228 -1.43 2.99 -18.35
N GLU A 229 -0.18 2.59 -18.19
CA GLU A 229 0.35 1.33 -18.72
C GLU A 229 -0.47 0.10 -18.30
N PRO A 230 -1.01 -0.03 -17.07
CA PRO A 230 -1.83 -1.17 -16.69
C PRO A 230 -3.05 -1.41 -17.56
N GLU A 231 -3.59 -0.39 -18.25
CA GLU A 231 -4.81 -0.51 -19.06
C GLU A 231 -4.64 -1.45 -20.26
N THR A 232 -3.41 -1.56 -20.80
CA THR A 232 -3.18 -2.28 -22.05
C THR A 232 -3.07 -3.79 -21.89
N LYS A 233 -2.46 -4.26 -20.80
CA LYS A 233 -2.18 -5.69 -20.61
C LYS A 233 -2.62 -6.20 -19.23
N ILE A 234 -2.49 -5.37 -18.20
CA ILE A 234 -2.78 -5.81 -16.84
C ILE A 234 -4.29 -5.87 -16.62
N PHE A 235 -5.05 -4.81 -16.87
CA PHE A 235 -6.50 -4.82 -16.66
C PHE A 235 -7.22 -5.95 -17.41
N PRO A 236 -6.99 -6.18 -18.71
CA PRO A 236 -7.63 -7.32 -19.38
C PRO A 236 -7.30 -8.67 -18.74
N THR A 237 -6.07 -8.85 -18.23
CA THR A 237 -5.67 -10.07 -17.52
C THR A 237 -6.38 -10.20 -16.17
N LEU A 238 -6.52 -9.11 -15.42
CA LEU A 238 -7.19 -9.13 -14.13
C LEU A 238 -8.70 -9.37 -14.27
N GLU A 239 -9.32 -8.76 -15.28
CA GLU A 239 -10.74 -8.98 -15.59
C GLU A 239 -11.02 -10.45 -15.95
N GLU A 240 -10.18 -11.05 -16.79
CA GLU A 240 -10.28 -12.46 -17.18
C GLU A 240 -10.15 -13.41 -15.97
N LEU A 241 -9.23 -13.11 -15.05
CA LEU A 241 -8.91 -13.98 -13.92
C LEU A 241 -9.69 -13.65 -12.63
N GLY A 242 -10.51 -12.60 -12.62
CA GLY A 242 -11.26 -12.17 -11.43
C GLY A 242 -10.40 -11.60 -10.33
N ILE A 243 -9.24 -11.00 -10.66
CA ILE A 243 -8.28 -10.44 -9.72
C ILE A 243 -8.56 -8.96 -9.49
N GLY A 244 -8.52 -8.49 -8.23
CA GLY A 244 -8.66 -7.08 -7.90
C GLY A 244 -7.41 -6.26 -8.24
N PHE A 245 -7.60 -4.94 -8.44
CA PHE A 245 -6.50 -4.01 -8.72
C PHE A 245 -6.35 -2.99 -7.60
N VAL A 246 -5.13 -2.79 -7.13
CA VAL A 246 -4.77 -1.79 -6.11
C VAL A 246 -3.83 -0.76 -6.74
N PRO A 247 -4.33 0.44 -7.09
CA PRO A 247 -3.48 1.50 -7.61
C PRO A 247 -2.64 2.13 -6.50
N TYR A 248 -1.33 2.33 -6.73
CA TYR A 248 -0.52 3.18 -5.88
C TYR A 248 -0.08 4.46 -6.62
N CYS A 249 0.31 5.48 -5.86
CA CYS A 249 0.66 6.82 -6.37
C CYS A 249 -0.40 7.50 -7.27
N PRO A 250 -1.71 7.37 -7.00
CA PRO A 250 -2.75 7.92 -7.89
C PRO A 250 -2.66 9.44 -8.02
N LEU A 251 -2.05 10.14 -7.07
CA LEU A 251 -1.82 11.58 -7.09
C LEU A 251 -0.42 11.98 -7.62
N GLY A 252 0.27 11.06 -8.30
CA GLY A 252 1.56 11.34 -8.91
C GLY A 252 2.59 11.87 -7.92
N ARG A 253 2.76 11.20 -6.79
CA ARG A 253 3.72 11.58 -5.74
C ARG A 253 3.55 13.04 -5.26
N ALA A 254 2.30 13.44 -5.07
CA ALA A 254 1.80 14.75 -4.67
C ALA A 254 1.76 15.82 -5.78
N PHE A 255 2.15 15.54 -7.01
CA PHE A 255 2.08 16.53 -8.09
C PHE A 255 0.63 16.99 -8.36
N LEU A 256 -0.32 16.06 -8.36
CA LEU A 256 -1.76 16.36 -8.60
C LEU A 256 -2.47 17.03 -7.41
N THR A 257 -1.79 17.25 -6.29
CA THR A 257 -2.39 17.92 -5.13
C THR A 257 -2.38 19.45 -5.23
N GLY A 258 -1.69 20.01 -6.23
CA GLY A 258 -1.47 21.45 -6.34
C GLY A 258 -0.41 22.02 -5.37
N THR A 259 0.22 21.17 -4.54
CA THR A 259 1.28 21.60 -3.61
C THR A 259 2.67 21.67 -4.25
N ILE A 260 2.81 21.10 -5.44
CA ILE A 260 4.05 21.09 -6.22
C ILE A 260 3.85 21.90 -7.48
N ASN A 261 4.79 22.79 -7.78
CA ASN A 261 4.82 23.65 -8.98
C ASN A 261 6.26 23.78 -9.51
N GLU A 262 6.48 24.58 -10.55
CA GLU A 262 7.77 24.79 -11.21
C GLU A 262 8.86 25.37 -10.29
N ASN A 263 8.48 25.99 -9.18
CA ASN A 263 9.39 26.53 -8.17
C ASN A 263 9.71 25.54 -7.04
N SER A 264 9.02 24.41 -6.99
CA SER A 264 9.26 23.40 -5.96
C SER A 264 10.67 22.83 -6.09
N ARG A 265 11.33 22.64 -4.95
CA ARG A 265 12.68 22.04 -4.87
C ARG A 265 12.64 20.92 -3.84
N PHE A 266 13.17 19.78 -4.21
CA PHE A 266 13.28 18.63 -3.33
C PHE A 266 14.69 18.58 -2.73
N LYS A 267 14.81 18.07 -1.51
CA LYS A 267 16.11 17.90 -0.83
C LYS A 267 16.69 16.53 -1.16
N GLN A 268 18.00 16.40 -1.04
CA GLN A 268 18.66 15.10 -1.09
C GLN A 268 18.02 14.14 -0.07
N GLY A 269 17.75 12.91 -0.50
CA GLY A 269 17.02 11.91 0.29
C GLY A 269 15.52 11.85 0.00
N ASP A 270 14.95 12.87 -0.64
CA ASP A 270 13.60 12.78 -1.20
C ASP A 270 13.66 12.00 -2.54
N ARG A 271 12.84 10.98 -2.69
CA ARG A 271 12.82 10.18 -3.93
C ARG A 271 12.39 10.98 -5.18
N ARG A 272 11.85 12.16 -4.99
CA ARG A 272 11.52 13.10 -6.09
C ARG A 272 12.68 14.00 -6.50
N TRP A 273 13.82 13.93 -5.81
CA TRP A 273 15.02 14.77 -6.07
C TRP A 273 15.52 14.70 -7.52
N ASN A 274 15.37 13.53 -8.16
CA ASN A 274 15.86 13.27 -9.51
C ASN A 274 14.72 13.14 -10.56
N LEU A 275 13.54 13.66 -10.26
CA LEU A 275 12.41 13.69 -11.20
C LEU A 275 12.40 14.97 -12.02
#